data_ea0e7e43a809f6aabe1969bcbb6f3ecd
#
_entry.id   ea0e7e43a809f6aabe1969bcbb6f3ecd
#
_cell.length_a   1.000
_cell.length_b   1.000
_cell.length_c   1.000
_cell.angle_alpha   90.00
_cell.angle_beta   90.00
_cell.angle_gamma   90.00
#
_symmetry.space_group_name_H-M   'P 1'
#
loop_
_entity.id
_entity.type
_entity.pdbx_description
1 polymer ?
#
loop_
_entity_poly.entity_id
_entity_poly.type
_entity_poly.pdbx_seq_one_letter_code
_entity_poly.pdbx_strand_id
1 'polypeptide(L)'
;MLSGYSEPLVWNKLSLAPLWLRGKFLSLIEREKEHAKNGRPARIIAKMNSLCDPGIIEALYDASEAGVEIDLIVRGICCLRAGIKGLSEHIRVRSIVGTFLEHSRIFYFENNGNAEYYMGSADWMPRNLDKRVEILFPIEDPILQEEIYHILHIQLSDTKKAHLLMPDGHYVKAVSYTHLRAHE
;
A
#
# COMPACT_ATOMS: atom_id res chain seq x y z
N MET A 1 -22.68 8.83 14.25
CA MET A 1 -21.41 9.35 13.76
C MET A 1 -21.55 10.60 12.92
N LEU A 2 -22.45 10.64 11.96
CA LEU A 2 -22.67 11.83 11.12
C LEU A 2 -23.37 12.99 11.82
N SER A 3 -24.10 12.73 12.91
CA SER A 3 -24.80 13.75 13.71
C SER A 3 -24.02 14.29 14.92
N GLY A 4 -22.81 13.78 15.17
CA GLY A 4 -21.99 14.16 16.33
C GLY A 4 -22.49 13.66 17.69
N TYR A 5 -23.59 12.90 17.74
CA TYR A 5 -24.22 12.41 18.99
C TYR A 5 -24.25 10.88 19.11
N SER A 6 -23.77 10.13 18.14
CA SER A 6 -23.74 8.67 18.22
C SER A 6 -22.37 8.19 18.67
N GLU A 7 -22.32 7.45 19.77
CA GLU A 7 -21.13 6.66 20.10
C GLU A 7 -20.92 5.59 19.04
N PRO A 8 -19.68 5.44 18.53
CA PRO A 8 -19.41 4.46 17.50
C PRO A 8 -19.54 3.05 18.07
N LEU A 9 -20.49 2.29 17.52
CA LEU A 9 -20.58 0.86 17.75
C LEU A 9 -19.31 0.17 17.21
N VAL A 10 -18.86 -0.87 17.88
CA VAL A 10 -17.75 -1.71 17.39
C VAL A 10 -18.20 -2.40 16.09
N TRP A 11 -17.51 -2.10 15.02
CA TRP A 11 -17.76 -2.69 13.71
C TRP A 11 -16.87 -3.92 13.53
N ASN A 12 -17.43 -5.10 13.31
CA ASN A 12 -16.65 -6.34 13.23
C ASN A 12 -15.76 -6.42 11.97
N LYS A 13 -16.21 -5.85 10.86
CA LYS A 13 -15.51 -5.93 9.55
C LYS A 13 -15.05 -4.58 9.01
N LEU A 14 -15.65 -3.50 9.45
CA LEU A 14 -15.34 -2.16 8.98
C LEU A 14 -14.37 -1.47 9.93
N SER A 15 -13.42 -0.74 9.37
CA SER A 15 -12.57 0.17 10.15
C SER A 15 -12.81 1.60 9.68
N LEU A 16 -13.04 2.49 10.65
CA LEU A 16 -13.39 3.88 10.40
C LEU A 16 -12.32 4.82 10.94
N ALA A 17 -12.02 5.88 10.20
CA ALA A 17 -11.32 7.05 10.72
C ALA A 17 -12.34 8.01 11.35
N PRO A 18 -11.93 8.81 12.36
CA PRO A 18 -10.56 8.94 12.90
C PRO A 18 -10.18 7.94 13.99
N LEU A 19 -11.06 7.04 14.42
CA LEU A 19 -10.86 6.28 15.67
C LEU A 19 -10.02 5.00 15.51
N TRP A 20 -10.24 4.20 14.45
CA TRP A 20 -9.66 2.86 14.37
C TRP A 20 -8.78 2.61 13.15
N LEU A 21 -8.94 3.41 12.10
CA LEU A 21 -8.34 3.12 10.79
C LEU A 21 -6.81 3.10 10.83
N ARG A 22 -6.18 4.09 11.49
CA ARG A 22 -4.72 4.12 11.68
C ARG A 22 -4.23 2.87 12.40
N GLY A 23 -4.84 2.55 13.54
CA GLY A 23 -4.47 1.36 14.32
C GLY A 23 -4.62 0.06 13.54
N LYS A 24 -5.67 -0.04 12.70
CA LYS A 24 -5.87 -1.20 11.82
C LYS A 24 -4.72 -1.34 10.82
N PHE A 25 -4.33 -0.29 10.11
CA PHE A 25 -3.20 -0.35 9.17
C PHE A 25 -1.89 -0.68 9.86
N LEU A 26 -1.59 -0.05 10.98
CA LEU A 26 -0.38 -0.35 11.75
C LEU A 26 -0.33 -1.81 12.20
N SER A 27 -1.46 -2.36 12.66
CA SER A 27 -1.53 -3.77 13.08
C SER A 27 -1.34 -4.75 11.91
N LEU A 28 -1.85 -4.43 10.72
CA LEU A 28 -1.66 -5.24 9.52
C LEU A 28 -0.20 -5.22 9.05
N ILE A 29 0.46 -4.06 9.05
CA ILE A 29 1.88 -3.92 8.70
C ILE A 29 2.76 -4.66 9.71
N GLU A 30 2.49 -4.50 11.01
CA GLU A 30 3.22 -5.19 12.08
C GLU A 30 3.10 -6.72 11.97
N ARG A 31 1.91 -7.21 11.61
CA ARG A 31 1.69 -8.65 11.38
C ARG A 31 2.57 -9.18 10.24
N GLU A 32 2.65 -8.48 9.11
CA GLU A 32 3.53 -8.86 8.01
C GLU A 32 5.01 -8.84 8.45
N LYS A 33 5.42 -7.84 9.21
CA LYS A 33 6.76 -7.77 9.81
C LYS A 33 7.07 -9.00 10.65
N GLU A 34 6.15 -9.40 11.53
CA GLU A 34 6.33 -10.59 12.37
C GLU A 34 6.33 -11.89 11.54
N HIS A 35 5.57 -11.98 10.45
CA HIS A 35 5.67 -13.10 9.53
C HIS A 35 7.06 -13.19 8.89
N ALA A 36 7.58 -12.09 8.37
CA ALA A 36 8.91 -12.04 7.76
C ALA A 36 10.02 -12.43 8.74
N LYS A 37 10.00 -11.89 9.97
CA LYS A 37 10.97 -12.26 11.02
C LYS A 37 10.98 -13.75 11.34
N ASN A 38 9.85 -14.41 11.19
CA ASN A 38 9.70 -15.85 11.43
C ASN A 38 9.91 -16.70 10.16
N GLY A 39 10.43 -16.12 9.08
CA GLY A 39 10.67 -16.82 7.81
C GLY A 39 9.41 -17.25 7.08
N ARG A 40 8.27 -16.61 7.35
CA ARG A 40 6.98 -16.89 6.73
C ARG A 40 6.73 -15.94 5.55
N PRO A 41 5.91 -16.34 4.57
CA PRO A 41 5.50 -15.46 3.49
C PRO A 41 4.90 -14.15 4.01
N ALA A 42 5.45 -13.03 3.55
CA ALA A 42 5.04 -11.69 3.96
C ALA A 42 5.21 -10.71 2.80
N ARG A 43 4.14 -10.02 2.46
CA ARG A 43 4.13 -9.03 1.38
C ARG A 43 3.04 -7.99 1.60
N ILE A 44 3.33 -6.76 1.21
CA ILE A 44 2.36 -5.66 1.20
C ILE A 44 2.29 -5.09 -0.22
N ILE A 45 1.08 -4.95 -0.75
CA ILE A 45 0.83 -4.14 -1.95
C ILE A 45 -0.21 -3.09 -1.56
N ALA A 46 0.12 -1.82 -1.77
CA ALA A 46 -0.81 -0.75 -1.45
C ALA A 46 -0.91 0.27 -2.59
N LYS A 47 -2.15 0.54 -3.02
CA LYS A 47 -2.48 1.55 -4.02
C LYS A 47 -3.26 2.67 -3.38
N MET A 48 -2.79 3.91 -3.58
CA MET A 48 -3.41 5.11 -3.04
C MET A 48 -3.01 6.36 -3.83
N ASN A 49 -3.60 7.51 -3.49
CA ASN A 49 -3.20 8.75 -4.13
C ASN A 49 -2.03 9.42 -3.43
N SER A 50 -1.94 9.36 -2.10
CA SER A 50 -0.88 10.03 -1.34
C SER A 50 -0.44 9.22 -0.13
N LEU A 51 0.87 9.25 0.14
CA LEU A 51 1.53 8.60 1.27
C LEU A 51 2.40 9.63 2.00
N CYS A 52 1.89 10.18 3.11
CA CYS A 52 2.55 11.24 3.88
C CYS A 52 2.46 11.05 5.39
N ASP A 53 1.83 9.96 5.87
CA ASP A 53 1.68 9.70 7.30
C ASP A 53 3.00 9.19 7.90
N PRO A 54 3.61 9.91 8.86
CA PRO A 54 4.90 9.53 9.42
C PRO A 54 4.86 8.15 10.09
N GLY A 55 3.83 7.87 10.89
CA GLY A 55 3.72 6.60 11.62
C GLY A 55 3.56 5.39 10.70
N ILE A 56 2.81 5.53 9.61
CA ILE A 56 2.71 4.48 8.58
C ILE A 56 4.06 4.31 7.85
N ILE A 57 4.74 5.41 7.51
CA ILE A 57 6.04 5.35 6.82
C ILE A 57 7.08 4.65 7.70
N GLU A 58 7.16 4.97 8.99
CA GLU A 58 8.05 4.30 9.95
C GLU A 58 7.75 2.80 10.03
N ALA A 59 6.48 2.43 10.16
CA ALA A 59 6.07 1.02 10.18
C ALA A 59 6.43 0.26 8.89
N LEU A 60 6.33 0.91 7.73
CA LEU A 60 6.77 0.32 6.45
C LEU A 60 8.29 0.14 6.39
N TYR A 61 9.08 1.08 6.93
CA TYR A 61 10.52 0.93 7.03
C TYR A 61 10.89 -0.26 7.93
N ASP A 62 10.31 -0.36 9.12
CA ASP A 62 10.51 -1.49 10.03
C ASP A 62 10.16 -2.82 9.38
N ALA A 63 9.06 -2.87 8.62
CA ALA A 63 8.66 -4.06 7.89
C ALA A 63 9.66 -4.42 6.77
N SER A 64 10.16 -3.43 6.05
CA SER A 64 11.20 -3.61 5.03
C SER A 64 12.50 -4.14 5.62
N GLU A 65 12.97 -3.59 6.76
CA GLU A 65 14.15 -4.08 7.47
C GLU A 65 14.00 -5.55 7.91
N ALA A 66 12.78 -5.95 8.25
CA ALA A 66 12.48 -7.34 8.58
C ALA A 66 12.38 -8.28 7.37
N GLY A 67 12.47 -7.74 6.14
CA GLY A 67 12.43 -8.51 4.89
C GLY A 67 11.06 -8.62 4.22
N VAL A 68 10.08 -7.80 4.61
CA VAL A 68 8.78 -7.74 3.93
C VAL A 68 8.95 -7.10 2.56
N GLU A 69 8.50 -7.77 1.50
CA GLU A 69 8.44 -7.20 0.16
C GLU A 69 7.25 -6.23 0.06
N ILE A 70 7.53 -4.96 -0.26
CA ILE A 70 6.54 -3.89 -0.25
C ILE A 70 6.49 -3.20 -1.61
N ASP A 71 5.34 -3.28 -2.27
CA ASP A 71 5.06 -2.63 -3.55
C ASP A 71 4.00 -1.54 -3.36
N LEU A 72 4.36 -0.29 -3.60
CA LEU A 72 3.49 0.87 -3.44
C LEU A 72 3.17 1.51 -4.79
N ILE A 73 1.90 1.72 -5.07
CA ILE A 73 1.40 2.44 -6.23
C ILE A 73 0.82 3.76 -5.74
N VAL A 74 1.63 4.83 -5.79
CA VAL A 74 1.27 6.15 -5.27
C VAL A 74 1.22 7.16 -6.41
N ARG A 75 0.02 7.64 -6.71
CA ARG A 75 -0.18 8.53 -7.87
C ARG A 75 0.35 9.94 -7.64
N GLY A 76 0.19 10.48 -6.45
CA GLY A 76 0.54 11.85 -6.08
C GLY A 76 1.72 11.93 -5.13
N ILE A 77 1.56 12.63 -4.01
CA ILE A 77 2.64 12.90 -3.06
C ILE A 77 3.06 11.61 -2.34
N CYS A 78 4.36 11.34 -2.36
CA CYS A 78 4.98 10.27 -1.60
C CYS A 78 6.13 10.85 -0.76
N CYS A 79 5.99 10.82 0.57
CA CYS A 79 7.02 11.27 1.50
C CYS A 79 7.98 10.14 1.93
N LEU A 80 7.70 8.90 1.52
CA LEU A 80 8.56 7.75 1.78
C LEU A 80 9.74 7.74 0.78
N ARG A 81 10.93 7.37 1.27
CA ARG A 81 12.12 7.13 0.44
C ARG A 81 12.27 5.62 0.20
N ALA A 82 12.22 5.21 -1.07
CA ALA A 82 12.31 3.82 -1.48
C ALA A 82 13.74 3.40 -1.83
N GLY A 83 14.06 2.12 -1.69
CA GLY A 83 15.31 1.53 -2.17
C GLY A 83 16.57 1.94 -1.42
N ILE A 84 16.47 2.48 -0.20
CA ILE A 84 17.61 2.82 0.65
C ILE A 84 18.10 1.55 1.34
N LYS A 85 19.37 1.20 1.13
CA LYS A 85 20.00 0.03 1.74
C LYS A 85 19.95 0.08 3.27
N GLY A 86 19.49 -1.01 3.88
CA GLY A 86 19.36 -1.14 5.33
C GLY A 86 18.16 -0.40 5.92
N LEU A 87 17.29 0.22 5.09
CA LEU A 87 16.09 0.91 5.56
C LEU A 87 14.85 0.51 4.72
N SER A 88 14.91 0.75 3.44
CA SER A 88 13.77 0.57 2.52
C SER A 88 14.14 -0.19 1.26
N GLU A 89 15.14 -1.07 1.33
CA GLU A 89 15.64 -1.82 0.18
C GLU A 89 14.59 -2.78 -0.41
N HIS A 90 13.63 -3.23 0.40
CA HIS A 90 12.51 -4.06 -0.04
C HIS A 90 11.25 -3.24 -0.41
N ILE A 91 11.33 -1.91 -0.40
CA ILE A 91 10.23 -1.03 -0.79
C ILE A 91 10.42 -0.53 -2.21
N ARG A 92 9.47 -0.79 -3.06
CA ARG A 92 9.38 -0.25 -4.42
C ARG A 92 8.17 0.67 -4.52
N VAL A 93 8.37 1.87 -5.04
CA VAL A 93 7.29 2.84 -5.24
C VAL A 93 7.19 3.15 -6.73
N ARG A 94 5.98 3.10 -7.25
CA ARG A 94 5.68 3.55 -8.61
C ARG A 94 4.53 4.53 -8.64
N SER A 95 4.59 5.46 -9.58
CA SER A 95 3.50 6.36 -9.92
C SER A 95 3.00 6.05 -11.32
N ILE A 96 1.69 5.89 -11.46
CA ILE A 96 1.03 5.66 -12.74
C ILE A 96 0.03 6.80 -12.94
N VAL A 97 0.29 7.64 -13.94
CA VAL A 97 -0.60 8.74 -14.32
C VAL A 97 -1.07 8.50 -15.75
N GLY A 98 -2.35 8.36 -15.93
CA GLY A 98 -2.99 8.11 -17.22
C GLY A 98 -4.03 9.15 -17.58
N THR A 99 -4.73 8.92 -18.68
CA THR A 99 -5.82 9.77 -19.18
C THR A 99 -7.01 9.79 -18.24
N PHE A 100 -7.27 8.67 -17.56
CA PHE A 100 -8.38 8.53 -16.61
C PHE A 100 -7.89 8.66 -15.18
N LEU A 101 -8.76 9.17 -14.32
CA LEU A 101 -8.50 9.30 -12.90
C LEU A 101 -8.54 7.92 -12.20
N GLU A 102 -7.39 7.45 -11.77
CA GLU A 102 -7.23 6.23 -11.00
C GLU A 102 -7.36 6.55 -9.49
N HIS A 103 -8.60 6.55 -8.95
CA HIS A 103 -8.88 7.02 -7.59
C HIS A 103 -9.15 5.90 -6.58
N SER A 104 -9.02 4.65 -6.94
CA SER A 104 -9.19 3.51 -6.03
C SER A 104 -8.04 3.43 -5.01
N ARG A 105 -8.38 3.04 -3.78
CA ARG A 105 -7.41 2.65 -2.75
C ARG A 105 -7.61 1.18 -2.47
N ILE A 106 -6.53 0.44 -2.63
CA ILE A 106 -6.51 -1.02 -2.50
C ILE A 106 -5.31 -1.39 -1.65
N PHE A 107 -5.51 -2.29 -0.70
CA PHE A 107 -4.47 -2.75 0.21
C PHE A 107 -4.50 -4.29 0.27
N TYR A 108 -3.36 -4.89 0.00
CA TYR A 108 -3.14 -6.33 0.03
C TYR A 108 -2.08 -6.67 1.07
N PHE A 109 -2.35 -7.69 1.85
CA PHE A 109 -1.44 -8.25 2.85
C PHE A 109 -1.37 -9.77 2.66
N GLU A 110 -0.16 -10.32 2.55
CA GLU A 110 0.08 -11.75 2.28
C GLU A 110 -0.35 -12.66 3.41
N ASN A 111 -0.19 -12.22 4.65
CA ASN A 111 -0.66 -12.92 5.85
C ASN A 111 -0.28 -14.41 5.87
N ASN A 112 0.99 -14.74 5.67
CA ASN A 112 1.49 -16.12 5.69
C ASN A 112 0.77 -17.06 4.70
N GLY A 113 0.46 -16.56 3.50
CA GLY A 113 -0.25 -17.32 2.47
C GLY A 113 -1.78 -17.33 2.59
N ASN A 114 -2.33 -16.62 3.58
CA ASN A 114 -3.77 -16.44 3.75
C ASN A 114 -4.15 -14.99 3.44
N ALA A 115 -3.96 -14.60 2.20
CA ALA A 115 -4.00 -13.22 1.75
C ALA A 115 -5.29 -12.49 2.08
N GLU A 116 -5.15 -11.26 2.51
CA GLU A 116 -6.25 -10.36 2.81
C GLU A 116 -6.26 -9.15 1.89
N TYR A 117 -7.44 -8.77 1.43
CA TYR A 117 -7.68 -7.67 0.52
C TYR A 117 -8.62 -6.66 1.16
N TYR A 118 -8.25 -5.39 1.09
CA TYR A 118 -9.04 -4.30 1.60
C TYR A 118 -9.20 -3.21 0.55
N MET A 119 -10.36 -2.56 0.56
CA MET A 119 -10.59 -1.32 -0.18
C MET A 119 -11.10 -0.24 0.77
N GLY A 120 -10.89 1.01 0.39
CA GLY A 120 -11.32 2.12 1.25
C GLY A 120 -11.25 3.47 0.58
N SER A 121 -11.62 4.49 1.35
CA SER A 121 -11.61 5.88 0.90
C SER A 121 -10.38 6.66 1.33
N ALA A 122 -9.62 6.16 2.32
CA ALA A 122 -8.47 6.85 2.91
C ALA A 122 -7.18 6.66 2.13
N ASP A 123 -6.44 7.74 1.94
CA ASP A 123 -5.01 7.72 1.70
C ASP A 123 -4.24 7.60 3.03
N TRP A 124 -2.99 7.19 3.00
CA TRP A 124 -2.11 7.20 4.17
C TRP A 124 -1.58 8.61 4.44
N MET A 125 -2.49 9.47 4.84
CA MET A 125 -2.25 10.87 5.20
C MET A 125 -2.83 11.18 6.59
N PRO A 126 -2.15 12.02 7.41
CA PRO A 126 -2.67 12.39 8.72
C PRO A 126 -4.11 12.94 8.68
N ARG A 127 -4.42 13.77 7.68
CA ARG A 127 -5.77 14.33 7.53
C ARG A 127 -6.85 13.24 7.30
N ASN A 128 -6.54 12.20 6.52
CA ASN A 128 -7.48 11.10 6.26
C ASN A 128 -7.62 10.21 7.49
N LEU A 129 -6.52 9.92 8.17
CA LEU A 129 -6.51 8.97 9.29
C LEU A 129 -7.00 9.56 10.61
N ASP A 130 -6.84 10.90 10.81
CA ASP A 130 -7.10 11.54 12.10
C ASP A 130 -8.27 12.53 12.09
N LYS A 131 -8.69 13.07 10.93
CA LYS A 131 -9.63 14.19 10.87
C LYS A 131 -10.86 13.96 10.01
N ARG A 132 -10.77 13.07 9.02
CA ARG A 132 -11.89 12.76 8.11
C ARG A 132 -12.63 11.52 8.57
N VAL A 133 -13.89 11.42 8.17
CA VAL A 133 -14.63 10.18 8.22
C VAL A 133 -14.26 9.38 6.98
N GLU A 134 -13.48 8.32 7.16
CA GLU A 134 -13.03 7.44 6.10
C GLU A 134 -13.36 5.99 6.48
N ILE A 135 -13.44 5.13 5.49
CA ILE A 135 -13.81 3.73 5.66
C ILE A 135 -12.75 2.81 5.05
N LEU A 136 -12.53 1.68 5.70
CA LEU A 136 -11.81 0.52 5.17
C LEU A 136 -12.68 -0.72 5.37
N PHE A 137 -12.81 -1.54 4.34
CA PHE A 137 -13.57 -2.78 4.38
C PHE A 137 -12.81 -3.92 3.70
N PRO A 138 -12.93 -5.16 4.24
CA PRO A 138 -12.34 -6.34 3.61
C PRO A 138 -13.13 -6.77 2.38
N ILE A 139 -12.44 -7.35 1.43
CA ILE A 139 -13.03 -8.07 0.30
C ILE A 139 -12.93 -9.56 0.62
N GLU A 140 -14.06 -10.20 0.86
CA GLU A 140 -14.13 -11.60 1.31
C GLU A 140 -14.48 -12.57 0.18
N ASP A 141 -15.10 -12.08 -0.90
CA ASP A 141 -15.45 -12.90 -2.07
C ASP A 141 -14.18 -13.29 -2.85
N PRO A 142 -13.87 -14.59 -3.02
CA PRO A 142 -12.67 -15.05 -3.71
C PRO A 142 -12.58 -14.58 -5.17
N ILE A 143 -13.71 -14.44 -5.86
CA ILE A 143 -13.74 -13.99 -7.26
C ILE A 143 -13.30 -12.52 -7.32
N LEU A 144 -13.83 -11.68 -6.42
CA LEU A 144 -13.43 -10.28 -6.34
C LEU A 144 -11.97 -10.10 -5.87
N GLN A 145 -11.49 -10.99 -5.00
CA GLN A 145 -10.07 -10.99 -4.60
C GLN A 145 -9.16 -11.26 -5.79
N GLU A 146 -9.50 -12.23 -6.63
CA GLU A 146 -8.75 -12.56 -7.85
C GLU A 146 -8.75 -11.39 -8.85
N GLU A 147 -9.89 -10.75 -9.07
CA GLU A 147 -10.00 -9.56 -9.92
C GLU A 147 -9.14 -8.41 -9.41
N ILE A 148 -9.19 -8.12 -8.11
CA ILE A 148 -8.38 -7.07 -7.48
C ILE A 148 -6.89 -7.39 -7.59
N TYR A 149 -6.48 -8.64 -7.34
CA TYR A 149 -5.10 -9.07 -7.49
C TYR A 149 -4.63 -8.89 -8.93
N HIS A 150 -5.46 -9.24 -9.90
CA HIS A 150 -5.17 -9.05 -11.32
C HIS A 150 -4.97 -7.57 -11.68
N ILE A 151 -5.83 -6.68 -11.18
CA ILE A 151 -5.69 -5.22 -11.35
C ILE A 151 -4.36 -4.73 -10.77
N LEU A 152 -4.01 -5.13 -9.55
CA LEU A 152 -2.74 -4.77 -8.93
C LEU A 152 -1.56 -5.30 -9.74
N HIS A 153 -1.63 -6.54 -10.21
CA HIS A 153 -0.57 -7.15 -11.01
C HIS A 153 -0.34 -6.44 -12.34
N ILE A 154 -1.40 -6.06 -13.06
CA ILE A 154 -1.30 -5.26 -14.28
C ILE A 154 -0.60 -3.93 -14.00
N GLN A 155 -0.96 -3.24 -12.92
CA GLN A 155 -0.35 -1.97 -12.57
C GLN A 155 1.11 -2.13 -12.13
N LEU A 156 1.44 -3.20 -11.42
CA LEU A 156 2.82 -3.52 -11.03
C LEU A 156 3.69 -3.92 -12.22
N SER A 157 3.12 -4.43 -13.30
CA SER A 157 3.85 -4.78 -14.53
C SER A 157 3.88 -3.67 -15.59
N ASP A 158 3.22 -2.52 -15.34
CA ASP A 158 3.19 -1.40 -16.29
C ASP A 158 4.59 -0.80 -16.48
N THR A 159 5.04 -0.80 -17.74
CA THR A 159 6.29 -0.18 -18.19
C THR A 159 6.05 0.97 -19.15
N LYS A 160 4.79 1.23 -19.53
CA LYS A 160 4.45 2.29 -20.50
C LYS A 160 4.20 3.64 -19.83
N LYS A 161 3.47 3.64 -18.71
CA LYS A 161 3.06 4.85 -18.00
C LYS A 161 3.69 4.99 -16.62
N ALA A 162 4.19 3.88 -16.05
CA ALA A 162 4.76 3.86 -14.72
C ALA A 162 6.09 4.62 -14.65
N HIS A 163 6.27 5.36 -13.56
CA HIS A 163 7.53 5.95 -13.13
C HIS A 163 7.92 5.38 -11.78
N LEU A 164 9.16 4.97 -11.62
CA LEU A 164 9.70 4.39 -10.40
C LEU A 164 10.38 5.46 -9.56
N LEU A 165 10.10 5.48 -8.27
CA LEU A 165 10.80 6.34 -7.32
C LEU A 165 12.17 5.74 -7.00
N MET A 166 13.22 6.49 -7.31
CA MET A 166 14.61 6.10 -7.06
C MET A 166 15.06 6.53 -5.66
N PRO A 167 16.14 5.92 -5.11
CA PRO A 167 16.65 6.24 -3.78
C PRO A 167 17.04 7.72 -3.57
N ASP A 168 17.41 8.41 -4.64
CA ASP A 168 17.74 9.84 -4.65
C ASP A 168 16.49 10.76 -4.61
N GLY A 169 15.29 10.18 -4.70
CA GLY A 169 14.01 10.90 -4.69
C GLY A 169 13.48 11.29 -6.07
N HIS A 170 14.21 10.98 -7.15
CA HIS A 170 13.73 11.24 -8.50
C HIS A 170 12.85 10.11 -9.02
N TYR A 171 11.94 10.45 -9.93
CA TYR A 171 11.14 9.47 -10.65
C TYR A 171 11.73 9.22 -12.03
N VAL A 172 11.97 7.96 -12.35
CA VAL A 172 12.43 7.53 -13.67
C VAL A 172 11.36 6.69 -14.34
N LYS A 173 11.22 6.81 -15.66
CA LYS A 173 10.26 5.99 -16.41
C LYS A 173 10.62 4.52 -16.27
N ALA A 174 9.64 3.68 -15.98
CA ALA A 174 9.82 2.23 -15.97
C ALA A 174 10.15 1.75 -17.40
N VAL A 175 11.16 0.91 -17.55
CA VAL A 175 11.55 0.32 -18.83
C VAL A 175 11.35 -1.20 -18.79
N SER A 176 10.93 -1.79 -19.91
CA SER A 176 10.88 -3.24 -20.04
C SER A 176 12.29 -3.76 -20.20
N TYR A 177 12.70 -4.69 -19.34
CA TYR A 177 14.02 -5.35 -19.44
C TYR A 177 14.19 -6.18 -20.70
N THR A 178 13.17 -6.35 -21.53
CA THR A 178 13.24 -7.10 -22.78
C THR A 178 14.15 -6.46 -23.83
N HIS A 179 14.54 -5.19 -23.69
CA HIS A 179 15.42 -4.49 -24.64
C HIS A 179 16.89 -4.38 -24.21
N LEU A 180 17.25 -4.81 -23.00
CA LEU A 180 18.64 -4.72 -22.51
C LEU A 180 19.51 -5.93 -22.86
N ARG A 181 18.96 -7.00 -23.46
CA ARG A 181 19.74 -8.17 -23.91
C ARG A 181 20.16 -8.17 -25.38
N ALA A 182 19.97 -7.05 -26.08
CA ALA A 182 20.30 -6.98 -27.53
C ALA A 182 21.63 -6.27 -27.83
N HIS A 183 22.46 -5.96 -26.84
CA HIS A 183 23.76 -5.32 -27.01
C HIS A 183 24.85 -5.92 -26.10
N GLU A 184 24.98 -7.25 -26.09
CA GLU A 184 26.22 -7.94 -25.72
C GLU A 184 26.61 -8.86 -26.87
#